data_654a2442494ef3fc087f485cea7d4d04
#
_entry.id   654a2442494ef3fc087f485cea7d4d04
#
_cell.length_a   1.000
_cell.length_b   1.000
_cell.length_c   1.000
_cell.angle_alpha   90.00
_cell.angle_beta   90.00
_cell.angle_gamma   90.00
#
_symmetry.space_group_name_H-M   'P 1'
#
loop_
_entity.id
_entity.type
_entity.pdbx_description
1 polymer ?
#
loop_
_entity_poly.entity_id
_entity_poly.type
_entity_poly.pdbx_seq_one_letter_code
_entity_poly.pdbx_strand_id
1 'polypeptide(L)'
;MAGFSISRTWKGATMFDEDSLESLVQAQARWKKETLDDTLSKHPERLESFMTTSSTPVERLYTPLDISGLDYERDLGFPGEYPFTRGVHATMHRGRLWTMRMFAGFGTAEETNARYKYLLDHGETGLSVAFDMPTLYGYDTDAPEALGEFGKCGVAISSLADMEALFDGIPVDEVTTSMTINGLS
;
A
#
# COMPACT_ATOMS: atom_id res chain seq x y z
N MET A 1 20.05 -24.72 -25.79
CA MET A 1 18.84 -24.12 -25.16
C MET A 1 17.71 -25.12 -25.36
N ALA A 2 17.39 -25.89 -24.33
CA ALA A 2 16.32 -26.89 -24.40
C ALA A 2 15.00 -26.18 -24.04
N GLY A 3 14.09 -26.07 -25.02
CA GLY A 3 12.77 -25.52 -24.84
C GLY A 3 11.92 -26.47 -24.00
N PHE A 4 11.56 -26.05 -22.79
CA PHE A 4 10.50 -26.71 -22.02
C PHE A 4 9.16 -26.37 -22.68
N SER A 5 8.63 -27.31 -23.47
CA SER A 5 7.25 -27.24 -23.95
C SER A 5 6.34 -27.76 -22.85
N ILE A 6 5.72 -26.86 -22.12
CA ILE A 6 4.61 -27.22 -21.21
C ILE A 6 3.32 -27.13 -22.03
N SER A 7 2.98 -28.21 -22.74
CA SER A 7 1.65 -28.40 -23.28
C SER A 7 0.75 -29.01 -22.20
N ARG A 8 0.38 -28.25 -21.17
CA ARG A 8 -0.78 -28.55 -20.35
C ARG A 8 -1.97 -27.79 -20.92
N THR A 9 -2.85 -28.49 -21.60
CA THR A 9 -4.20 -28.03 -21.88
C THR A 9 -4.91 -27.89 -20.53
N TRP A 10 -5.06 -26.68 -20.05
CA TRP A 10 -5.88 -26.35 -18.88
C TRP A 10 -7.35 -26.64 -19.25
N LYS A 11 -7.90 -27.74 -18.75
CA LYS A 11 -9.32 -28.02 -18.82
C LYS A 11 -9.96 -27.61 -17.50
N GLY A 12 -10.65 -26.50 -17.52
CA GLY A 12 -11.46 -26.04 -16.39
C GLY A 12 -10.74 -25.03 -15.49
N ALA A 13 -11.50 -24.12 -14.96
CA ALA A 13 -11.12 -22.87 -14.31
C ALA A 13 -10.58 -23.00 -12.87
N THR A 14 -10.24 -24.18 -12.37
CA THR A 14 -9.71 -24.35 -11.01
C THR A 14 -8.19 -24.36 -11.00
N MET A 15 -7.60 -23.65 -10.02
CA MET A 15 -6.14 -23.55 -9.84
C MET A 15 -5.49 -24.89 -9.45
N PHE A 16 -6.28 -25.82 -8.89
CA PHE A 16 -5.83 -27.11 -8.41
C PHE A 16 -6.63 -28.24 -9.09
N ASP A 17 -5.98 -29.37 -9.35
CA ASP A 17 -6.65 -30.55 -9.88
C ASP A 17 -7.43 -31.31 -8.77
N GLU A 18 -8.52 -31.94 -9.14
CA GLU A 18 -9.44 -32.60 -8.21
C GLU A 18 -8.77 -33.74 -7.42
N ASP A 19 -7.95 -34.56 -8.08
CA ASP A 19 -7.27 -35.70 -7.44
C ASP A 19 -6.32 -35.23 -6.33
N SER A 20 -5.60 -34.12 -6.58
CA SER A 20 -4.74 -33.49 -5.59
C SER A 20 -5.52 -32.93 -4.40
N LEU A 21 -6.69 -32.34 -4.64
CA LEU A 21 -7.55 -31.83 -3.58
C LEU A 21 -8.14 -32.98 -2.74
N GLU A 22 -8.59 -34.08 -3.36
CA GLU A 22 -9.09 -35.26 -2.65
C GLU A 22 -7.99 -35.88 -1.76
N SER A 23 -6.79 -36.04 -2.30
CA SER A 23 -5.63 -36.50 -1.54
C SER A 23 -5.31 -35.63 -0.35
N LEU A 24 -5.43 -34.30 -0.52
CA LEU A 24 -5.19 -33.32 0.53
C LEU A 24 -6.26 -33.40 1.63
N VAL A 25 -7.53 -33.62 1.30
CA VAL A 25 -8.61 -33.86 2.27
C VAL A 25 -8.27 -35.04 3.20
N GLN A 26 -7.84 -36.16 2.61
CA GLN A 26 -7.45 -37.34 3.38
C GLN A 26 -6.23 -37.07 4.25
N ALA A 27 -5.22 -36.41 3.70
CA ALA A 27 -4.01 -36.04 4.45
C ALA A 27 -4.31 -35.08 5.60
N GLN A 28 -5.18 -34.10 5.41
CA GLN A 28 -5.61 -33.18 6.45
C GLN A 28 -6.40 -33.87 7.55
N ALA A 29 -7.30 -34.78 7.19
CA ALA A 29 -8.07 -35.56 8.17
C ALA A 29 -7.15 -36.45 9.03
N ARG A 30 -6.19 -37.12 8.41
CA ARG A 30 -5.16 -37.89 9.14
C ARG A 30 -4.36 -37.00 10.07
N TRP A 31 -3.85 -35.87 9.58
CA TRP A 31 -3.08 -34.93 10.39
C TRP A 31 -3.86 -34.41 11.58
N LYS A 32 -5.14 -34.06 11.40
CA LYS A 32 -6.00 -33.64 12.52
C LYS A 32 -6.08 -34.71 13.59
N LYS A 33 -6.36 -35.96 13.19
CA LYS A 33 -6.57 -37.06 14.11
C LYS A 33 -5.28 -37.54 14.80
N GLU A 34 -4.19 -37.67 14.06
CA GLU A 34 -2.97 -38.35 14.55
C GLU A 34 -1.95 -37.38 15.14
N THR A 35 -1.92 -36.12 14.66
CA THR A 35 -0.91 -35.14 15.08
C THR A 35 -1.53 -34.05 15.95
N LEU A 36 -2.62 -33.43 15.46
CA LEU A 36 -3.18 -32.27 16.12
C LEU A 36 -3.89 -32.66 17.43
N ASP A 37 -4.77 -33.65 17.39
CA ASP A 37 -5.54 -34.06 18.58
C ASP A 37 -4.62 -34.56 19.68
N ASP A 38 -3.56 -35.30 19.35
CA ASP A 38 -2.55 -35.72 20.33
C ASP A 38 -1.81 -34.51 20.94
N THR A 39 -1.50 -33.52 20.13
CA THR A 39 -0.84 -32.29 20.61
C THR A 39 -1.77 -31.49 21.52
N LEU A 40 -3.01 -31.27 21.11
CA LEU A 40 -3.99 -30.49 21.87
C LEU A 40 -4.36 -31.15 23.19
N SER A 41 -4.34 -32.48 23.25
CA SER A 41 -4.58 -33.22 24.51
C SER A 41 -3.52 -32.94 25.57
N LYS A 42 -2.30 -32.62 25.18
CA LYS A 42 -1.14 -32.36 26.04
C LYS A 42 -0.89 -30.87 26.25
N HIS A 43 -1.09 -30.09 25.21
CA HIS A 43 -0.81 -28.66 25.14
C HIS A 43 -1.96 -27.94 24.42
N PRO A 44 -2.99 -27.49 25.16
CA PRO A 44 -4.11 -26.75 24.56
C PRO A 44 -3.63 -25.43 23.97
N GLU A 45 -4.38 -24.92 23.02
CA GLU A 45 -4.14 -23.59 22.47
C GLU A 45 -4.34 -22.51 23.54
N ARG A 46 -3.62 -21.39 23.40
CA ARG A 46 -3.66 -20.27 24.36
C ARG A 46 -5.00 -19.53 24.40
N LEU A 47 -5.85 -19.67 23.36
CA LEU A 47 -7.18 -19.06 23.23
C LEU A 47 -8.13 -20.10 22.59
N GLU A 48 -9.41 -19.97 22.89
CA GLU A 48 -10.47 -20.79 22.27
C GLU A 48 -10.71 -20.41 20.79
N SER A 49 -10.50 -19.14 20.44
CA SER A 49 -10.60 -18.65 19.06
C SER A 49 -9.58 -17.55 18.78
N PHE A 50 -9.19 -17.44 17.53
CA PHE A 50 -8.31 -16.39 17.03
C PHE A 50 -9.04 -15.55 16.01
N MET A 51 -8.94 -14.23 16.13
CA MET A 51 -9.66 -13.29 15.27
C MET A 51 -8.74 -12.14 14.84
N THR A 52 -8.99 -11.60 13.65
CA THR A 52 -8.39 -10.33 13.20
C THR A 52 -8.97 -9.16 14.01
N THR A 53 -8.37 -7.98 13.87
CA THR A 53 -8.93 -6.73 14.43
C THR A 53 -10.29 -6.37 13.87
N SER A 54 -10.66 -6.90 12.71
CA SER A 54 -11.98 -6.77 12.06
C SER A 54 -12.96 -7.86 12.48
N SER A 55 -12.67 -8.63 13.53
CA SER A 55 -13.50 -9.73 14.04
C SER A 55 -13.74 -10.87 13.04
N THR A 56 -12.84 -11.04 12.06
CA THR A 56 -12.87 -12.19 11.16
C THR A 56 -12.13 -13.35 11.80
N PRO A 57 -12.74 -14.55 11.91
CA PRO A 57 -12.05 -15.73 12.43
C PRO A 57 -10.81 -16.08 11.59
N VAL A 58 -9.77 -16.52 12.28
CA VAL A 58 -8.52 -16.97 11.66
C VAL A 58 -8.34 -18.45 11.98
N GLU A 59 -8.29 -19.26 10.93
CA GLU A 59 -8.05 -20.68 11.05
C GLU A 59 -6.59 -20.99 11.43
N ARG A 60 -6.38 -22.14 12.06
CA ARG A 60 -5.04 -22.62 12.44
C ARG A 60 -4.13 -22.81 11.24
N LEU A 61 -4.69 -23.26 10.13
CA LEU A 61 -3.97 -23.58 8.90
C LEU A 61 -4.90 -23.32 7.71
N TYR A 62 -4.38 -22.63 6.70
CA TYR A 62 -4.98 -22.50 5.40
C TYR A 62 -4.25 -23.40 4.38
N THR A 63 -5.01 -24.07 3.55
CA THR A 63 -4.53 -25.03 2.56
C THR A 63 -5.12 -24.72 1.18
N PRO A 64 -4.71 -25.38 0.11
CA PRO A 64 -5.38 -25.29 -1.19
C PRO A 64 -6.87 -25.59 -1.16
N LEU A 65 -7.38 -26.33 -0.15
CA LEU A 65 -8.82 -26.60 0.01
C LEU A 65 -9.63 -25.33 0.26
N ASP A 66 -9.07 -24.37 0.97
CA ASP A 66 -9.73 -23.10 1.33
C ASP A 66 -9.90 -22.18 0.13
N ILE A 67 -9.13 -22.40 -0.92
CA ILE A 67 -9.16 -21.64 -2.17
C ILE A 67 -9.43 -22.53 -3.39
N SER A 68 -10.03 -23.69 -3.18
CA SER A 68 -10.31 -24.69 -4.25
C SER A 68 -11.20 -24.13 -5.38
N GLY A 69 -12.08 -23.17 -5.06
CA GLY A 69 -12.95 -22.50 -6.03
C GLY A 69 -12.36 -21.25 -6.67
N LEU A 70 -11.08 -20.91 -6.38
CA LEU A 70 -10.45 -19.73 -6.92
C LEU A 70 -10.12 -19.92 -8.40
N ASP A 71 -10.63 -19.00 -9.22
CA ASP A 71 -10.33 -18.90 -10.64
C ASP A 71 -9.30 -17.78 -10.87
N TYR A 72 -8.19 -18.12 -11.56
CA TYR A 72 -7.08 -17.19 -11.69
C TYR A 72 -7.47 -15.93 -12.48
N GLU A 73 -8.17 -16.07 -13.60
CA GLU A 73 -8.51 -14.93 -14.45
C GLU A 73 -9.60 -14.06 -13.80
N ARG A 74 -10.62 -14.68 -13.22
CA ARG A 74 -11.73 -13.98 -12.58
C ARG A 74 -11.32 -13.29 -11.28
N ASP A 75 -10.58 -14.00 -10.42
CA ASP A 75 -10.39 -13.59 -9.02
C ASP A 75 -9.04 -12.89 -8.81
N LEU A 76 -8.04 -13.19 -9.63
CA LEU A 76 -6.71 -12.59 -9.54
C LEU A 76 -6.38 -11.70 -10.74
N GLY A 77 -6.55 -12.19 -11.96
CA GLY A 77 -6.21 -11.48 -13.19
C GLY A 77 -4.71 -11.25 -13.38
N PHE A 78 -4.37 -10.47 -14.39
CA PHE A 78 -3.00 -10.10 -14.73
C PHE A 78 -2.69 -8.67 -14.28
N PRO A 79 -1.40 -8.33 -14.06
CA PRO A 79 -1.01 -6.96 -13.71
C PRO A 79 -1.47 -5.95 -14.76
N GLY A 80 -2.06 -4.85 -14.32
CA GLY A 80 -2.57 -3.79 -15.20
C GLY A 80 -3.97 -4.03 -15.76
N GLU A 81 -4.61 -5.15 -15.42
CA GLU A 81 -5.96 -5.50 -15.85
C GLU A 81 -6.90 -5.72 -14.66
N TYR A 82 -8.21 -5.55 -14.88
CA TYR A 82 -9.22 -5.85 -13.87
C TYR A 82 -9.14 -7.33 -13.45
N PRO A 83 -9.27 -7.66 -12.15
CA PRO A 83 -9.66 -6.84 -10.99
C PRO A 83 -8.53 -6.07 -10.29
N PHE A 84 -7.36 -5.89 -10.91
CA PHE A 84 -6.21 -5.13 -10.41
C PHE A 84 -5.60 -5.64 -9.10
N THR A 85 -5.81 -6.88 -8.76
CA THR A 85 -5.26 -7.50 -7.53
C THR A 85 -3.73 -7.50 -7.50
N ARG A 86 -3.10 -7.42 -8.69
CA ARG A 86 -1.65 -7.35 -8.86
C ARG A 86 -1.16 -5.95 -9.21
N GLY A 87 -1.99 -4.94 -8.99
CA GLY A 87 -1.70 -3.54 -9.25
C GLY A 87 -2.01 -3.08 -10.67
N VAL A 88 -1.93 -1.77 -10.85
CA VAL A 88 -2.35 -1.06 -12.07
C VAL A 88 -1.28 -1.03 -13.16
N HIS A 89 -0.07 -1.49 -12.88
CA HIS A 89 1.05 -1.47 -13.83
C HIS A 89 1.38 -2.87 -14.34
N ALA A 90 1.30 -3.08 -15.64
CA ALA A 90 1.59 -4.37 -16.27
C ALA A 90 3.01 -4.89 -15.98
N THR A 91 3.97 -4.01 -15.81
CA THR A 91 5.35 -4.35 -15.46
C THR A 91 5.58 -4.51 -13.96
N MET A 92 4.58 -4.20 -13.13
CA MET A 92 4.68 -4.17 -11.66
C MET A 92 5.85 -3.25 -11.22
N HIS A 93 6.72 -3.71 -10.31
CA HIS A 93 7.90 -2.95 -9.87
C HIS A 93 9.14 -3.12 -10.76
N ARG A 94 9.04 -3.87 -11.87
CA ARG A 94 10.17 -4.04 -12.79
C ARG A 94 10.35 -2.85 -13.73
N GLY A 95 9.26 -2.15 -14.06
CA GLY A 95 9.33 -0.94 -14.88
C GLY A 95 9.68 0.29 -14.04
N ARG A 96 9.10 0.38 -12.85
CA ARG A 96 9.34 1.49 -11.91
C ARG A 96 9.12 1.00 -10.48
N LEU A 97 9.96 1.46 -9.56
CA LEU A 97 9.77 1.24 -8.13
C LEU A 97 8.62 2.13 -7.59
N TRP A 98 8.22 1.89 -6.36
CA TRP A 98 7.29 2.77 -5.64
C TRP A 98 7.86 4.19 -5.54
N THR A 99 6.98 5.16 -5.42
CA THR A 99 7.38 6.55 -5.16
C THR A 99 7.89 6.67 -3.72
N MET A 100 9.13 7.13 -3.55
CA MET A 100 9.65 7.55 -2.25
C MET A 100 9.20 8.99 -2.02
N ARG A 101 8.43 9.20 -0.94
CA ARG A 101 7.80 10.49 -0.68
C ARG A 101 7.68 10.73 0.82
N MET A 102 8.36 11.74 1.31
CA MET A 102 8.24 12.20 2.68
C MET A 102 7.23 13.34 2.77
N PHE A 103 6.40 13.32 3.82
CA PHE A 103 5.54 14.45 4.17
C PHE A 103 6.41 15.52 4.84
N ALA A 104 6.59 16.67 4.20
CA ALA A 104 7.47 17.70 4.66
C ALA A 104 6.94 19.12 4.38
N GLY A 105 7.25 20.05 5.27
CA GLY A 105 6.90 21.46 5.20
C GLY A 105 7.12 22.10 6.58
N PHE A 106 7.71 23.28 6.59
CA PHE A 106 7.89 24.10 7.79
C PHE A 106 8.30 25.52 7.39
N GLY A 107 8.04 26.48 8.26
CA GLY A 107 8.47 27.85 8.07
C GLY A 107 7.94 28.50 6.79
N THR A 108 8.81 29.14 6.04
CA THR A 108 8.49 29.80 4.79
C THR A 108 8.52 28.86 3.59
N ALA A 109 8.02 29.34 2.44
CA ALA A 109 8.07 28.65 1.18
C ALA A 109 9.51 28.33 0.75
N GLU A 110 10.44 29.30 0.94
CA GLU A 110 11.85 29.14 0.59
C GLU A 110 12.56 28.10 1.46
N GLU A 111 12.29 28.09 2.77
CA GLU A 111 12.87 27.09 3.68
C GLU A 111 12.40 25.69 3.31
N THR A 112 11.13 25.54 3.01
CA THR A 112 10.56 24.28 2.58
C THR A 112 11.05 23.87 1.19
N ASN A 113 11.21 24.81 0.24
CA ASN A 113 11.82 24.56 -1.06
C ASN A 113 13.25 23.99 -0.92
N ALA A 114 14.07 24.59 -0.06
CA ALA A 114 15.41 24.10 0.22
C ALA A 114 15.37 22.65 0.76
N ARG A 115 14.39 22.34 1.63
CA ARG A 115 14.18 20.97 2.13
C ARG A 115 13.77 20.01 1.02
N TYR A 116 12.89 20.41 0.12
CA TYR A 116 12.48 19.57 -1.00
C TYR A 116 13.63 19.24 -1.96
N LYS A 117 14.46 20.24 -2.31
CA LYS A 117 15.65 20.02 -3.10
C LYS A 117 16.60 19.03 -2.42
N TYR A 118 16.80 19.18 -1.12
CA TYR A 118 17.59 18.23 -0.34
C TYR A 118 17.02 16.78 -0.41
N LEU A 119 15.70 16.61 -0.25
CA LEU A 119 15.06 15.30 -0.29
C LEU A 119 15.20 14.64 -1.67
N LEU A 120 15.01 15.39 -2.75
CA LEU A 120 15.18 14.90 -4.12
C LEU A 120 16.65 14.50 -4.40
N ASP A 121 17.61 15.28 -3.94
CA ASP A 121 19.04 14.96 -4.05
C ASP A 121 19.43 13.69 -3.28
N HIS A 122 18.63 13.31 -2.27
CA HIS A 122 18.83 12.11 -1.44
C HIS A 122 17.94 10.94 -1.86
N GLY A 123 17.34 10.98 -3.04
CA GLY A 123 16.69 9.84 -3.66
C GLY A 123 15.17 9.79 -3.50
N GLU A 124 14.51 10.82 -3.01
CA GLU A 124 13.08 10.92 -3.11
C GLU A 124 12.62 11.09 -4.57
N THR A 125 11.47 10.54 -4.90
CA THR A 125 10.91 10.55 -6.26
C THR A 125 9.54 11.23 -6.31
N GLY A 126 9.12 11.81 -5.21
CA GLY A 126 7.89 12.59 -5.09
C GLY A 126 7.92 13.46 -3.85
N LEU A 127 7.07 14.45 -3.81
CA LEU A 127 6.94 15.40 -2.71
C LEU A 127 5.54 15.37 -2.13
N SER A 128 5.42 15.49 -0.81
CA SER A 128 4.15 15.63 -0.11
C SER A 128 4.20 16.87 0.77
N VAL A 129 3.35 17.86 0.43
CA VAL A 129 3.36 19.14 1.10
C VAL A 129 2.61 19.07 2.42
N ALA A 130 3.29 19.43 3.52
CA ALA A 130 2.69 19.71 4.80
C ALA A 130 2.43 21.22 4.88
N PHE A 131 1.17 21.63 4.87
CA PHE A 131 0.78 23.02 5.09
C PHE A 131 0.61 23.31 6.60
N ASP A 132 0.88 24.54 7.02
CA ASP A 132 0.64 24.96 8.38
C ASP A 132 -0.85 25.13 8.69
N MET A 133 -1.19 25.28 9.97
CA MET A 133 -2.59 25.36 10.38
C MET A 133 -3.32 26.59 9.81
N PRO A 134 -2.73 27.80 9.77
CA PRO A 134 -3.39 28.94 9.12
C PRO A 134 -3.73 28.66 7.67
N THR A 135 -2.81 28.13 6.87
CA THR A 135 -3.05 27.77 5.47
C THR A 135 -4.19 26.76 5.35
N LEU A 136 -4.21 25.70 6.20
CA LEU A 136 -5.26 24.68 6.20
C LEU A 136 -6.65 25.22 6.55
N TYR A 137 -6.73 26.31 7.30
CA TYR A 137 -7.99 26.97 7.66
C TYR A 137 -8.36 28.14 6.74
N GLY A 138 -7.52 28.45 5.75
CA GLY A 138 -7.75 29.55 4.79
C GLY A 138 -7.47 30.93 5.38
N TYR A 139 -6.53 31.02 6.31
CA TYR A 139 -6.04 32.30 6.85
C TYR A 139 -4.69 32.67 6.24
N ASP A 140 -4.53 33.93 5.90
CA ASP A 140 -3.24 34.49 5.53
C ASP A 140 -2.30 34.57 6.73
N THR A 141 -1.01 34.64 6.49
CA THR A 141 0.02 34.66 7.54
C THR A 141 -0.03 35.91 8.44
N ASP A 142 -0.61 37.03 7.96
CA ASP A 142 -0.81 38.27 8.70
C ASP A 142 -2.15 38.32 9.43
N ALA A 143 -3.00 37.31 9.31
CA ALA A 143 -4.24 37.25 10.05
C ALA A 143 -4.01 37.08 11.57
N PRO A 144 -4.80 37.71 12.41
CA PRO A 144 -4.67 37.55 13.87
C PRO A 144 -4.71 36.08 14.33
N GLU A 145 -5.49 35.25 13.65
CA GLU A 145 -5.64 33.80 13.90
C GLU A 145 -4.36 33.01 13.63
N ALA A 146 -3.47 33.51 12.77
CA ALA A 146 -2.19 32.89 12.44
C ALA A 146 -1.11 33.17 13.52
N LEU A 147 -1.38 34.06 14.48
CA LEU A 147 -0.37 34.43 15.46
C LEU A 147 0.10 33.25 16.31
N GLY A 148 1.37 32.97 16.20
CA GLY A 148 2.02 31.87 16.92
C GLY A 148 1.88 30.48 16.25
N GLU A 149 1.16 30.35 15.12
CA GLU A 149 1.00 29.10 14.38
C GLU A 149 1.72 29.07 13.02
N PHE A 150 2.19 30.23 12.55
CA PHE A 150 2.94 30.37 11.31
C PHE A 150 4.09 29.37 11.21
N GLY A 151 4.08 28.55 10.15
CA GLY A 151 5.18 27.66 9.78
C GLY A 151 5.53 26.53 10.75
N LYS A 152 4.76 26.30 11.83
CA LYS A 152 5.09 25.32 12.87
C LYS A 152 4.86 23.87 12.45
N CYS A 153 3.68 23.55 11.92
CA CYS A 153 3.28 22.17 11.57
C CYS A 153 3.37 21.92 10.07
N GLY A 154 3.81 22.92 9.31
CA GLY A 154 3.87 22.86 7.87
C GLY A 154 4.37 24.19 7.30
N VAL A 155 4.41 24.29 5.99
CA VAL A 155 4.78 25.51 5.27
C VAL A 155 3.60 26.49 5.24
N ALA A 156 3.88 27.76 5.50
CA ALA A 156 2.90 28.84 5.36
C ALA A 156 2.81 29.29 3.91
N ILE A 157 1.61 29.25 3.35
CA ILE A 157 1.28 29.67 1.99
C ILE A 157 0.07 30.59 2.04
N SER A 158 0.24 31.84 1.65
CA SER A 158 -0.83 32.84 1.61
C SER A 158 -1.15 33.33 0.20
N SER A 159 -0.27 33.03 -0.77
CA SER A 159 -0.39 33.57 -2.12
C SER A 159 0.16 32.61 -3.19
N LEU A 160 -0.18 32.88 -4.45
CA LEU A 160 0.42 32.20 -5.58
C LEU A 160 1.95 32.38 -5.62
N ALA A 161 2.45 33.54 -5.20
CA ALA A 161 3.89 33.79 -5.16
C ALA A 161 4.61 32.86 -4.18
N ASP A 162 3.98 32.53 -3.04
CA ASP A 162 4.52 31.54 -2.09
C ASP A 162 4.55 30.13 -2.70
N MET A 163 3.52 29.75 -3.46
CA MET A 163 3.51 28.46 -4.18
C MET A 163 4.59 28.42 -5.28
N GLU A 164 4.81 29.50 -6.00
CA GLU A 164 5.89 29.62 -6.97
C GLU A 164 7.26 29.48 -6.29
N ALA A 165 7.46 30.15 -5.15
CA ALA A 165 8.68 30.02 -4.35
C ALA A 165 8.86 28.58 -3.80
N LEU A 166 7.78 27.95 -3.35
CA LEU A 166 7.79 26.57 -2.83
C LEU A 166 8.33 25.57 -3.86
N PHE A 167 7.95 25.72 -5.13
CA PHE A 167 8.35 24.81 -6.21
C PHE A 167 9.43 25.38 -7.14
N ASP A 168 10.02 26.51 -6.80
CA ASP A 168 11.09 27.11 -7.60
C ASP A 168 12.25 26.14 -7.84
N GLY A 169 12.61 25.93 -9.13
CA GLY A 169 13.70 25.03 -9.55
C GLY A 169 13.47 23.54 -9.26
N ILE A 170 12.24 23.12 -8.93
CA ILE A 170 11.88 21.70 -8.79
C ILE A 170 11.26 21.22 -10.10
N PRO A 171 11.72 20.08 -10.69
CA PRO A 171 11.21 19.56 -11.94
C PRO A 171 9.83 18.89 -11.74
N VAL A 172 8.77 19.69 -11.65
CA VAL A 172 7.40 19.22 -11.37
C VAL A 172 6.78 18.33 -12.46
N ASP A 173 7.40 18.27 -13.63
CA ASP A 173 7.09 17.35 -14.71
C ASP A 173 7.73 15.96 -14.55
N GLU A 174 8.77 15.86 -13.73
CA GLU A 174 9.48 14.59 -13.43
C GLU A 174 9.09 13.99 -12.09
N VAL A 175 8.77 14.82 -11.09
CA VAL A 175 8.38 14.39 -9.74
C VAL A 175 6.89 14.52 -9.52
N THR A 176 6.32 13.56 -8.78
CA THR A 176 4.91 13.64 -8.39
C THR A 176 4.75 14.44 -7.11
N THR A 177 3.71 15.28 -7.04
CA THR A 177 3.38 16.05 -5.84
C THR A 177 2.06 15.57 -5.24
N SER A 178 1.92 15.66 -3.93
CA SER A 178 0.66 15.49 -3.22
C SER A 178 0.50 16.58 -2.18
N MET A 179 -0.74 16.94 -1.91
CA MET A 179 -1.09 17.98 -0.95
C MET A 179 -2.25 17.47 -0.10
N THR A 180 -2.13 17.61 1.21
CA THR A 180 -3.23 17.39 2.13
C THR A 180 -3.73 18.77 2.54
N ILE A 181 -4.86 19.17 1.98
CA ILE A 181 -5.39 20.53 2.13
C ILE A 181 -6.91 20.49 2.16
N ASN A 182 -7.54 21.44 2.85
CA ASN A 182 -8.99 21.56 2.91
C ASN A 182 -9.55 22.24 1.68
N GLY A 183 -10.82 21.98 1.36
CA GLY A 183 -11.47 22.52 0.16
C GLY A 183 -11.78 24.02 0.22
N LEU A 184 -11.51 24.69 1.34
CA LEU A 184 -11.70 26.13 1.54
C LEU A 184 -10.37 26.90 1.65
N SER A 185 -9.26 26.23 1.50
CA SER A 185 -7.91 26.79 1.62
C SER A 185 -7.37 27.22 0.28
#